data_4e011a2bd4b4dc602e03f86f71cfe319
#
_entry.id   4e011a2bd4b4dc602e03f86f71cfe319
#
_cell.length_a   1.000
_cell.length_b   1.000
_cell.length_c   1.000
_cell.angle_alpha   90.00
_cell.angle_beta   90.00
_cell.angle_gamma   90.00
#
_symmetry.space_group_name_H-M   'P 1'
#
loop_
_entity.id
_entity.type
_entity.pdbx_description
1 polymer ?
#
loop_
_entity_poly.entity_id
_entity_poly.type
_entity_poly.pdbx_seq_one_letter_code
_entity_poly.pdbx_strand_id
1 'polypeptide(L)'
;MTLLQLPSQYIERVQQRPSLAKLTPTQARKLKKKEISQIQSPVLQFVKDHSIKMRDGANITIRIYRPKTMRQLPIIIYYHGGGWVINDINTSHESCVQLAQKTEHIVVSVDYRLAPEYKFPTPLHDAFDAFLWVVQNRELLHSNGQISVAGDSAGGNLAAAVALLAKEQQLKISSQILLYPVTNLQFNTQSYEAYQSGYGLDREVMKWFGKHYINDVDDYSNPLVSPLLADVANLPSTFIVAAQYDVLHDEAVAFAEKLRVSNVDVELHEAPGLVHSYFTNNDLFKHEIAATIDKIANFLYMTEQYEHKGA
;
A
#
# COMPACT_ATOMS: atom_id res chain seq x y z
N MET A 1 13.06 -22.43 15.86
CA MET A 1 12.97 -21.01 15.51
C MET A 1 12.56 -20.26 16.75
N THR A 2 13.41 -19.38 17.26
CA THR A 2 13.08 -18.51 18.39
C THR A 2 12.04 -17.53 17.89
N LEU A 3 10.83 -17.54 18.47
CA LEU A 3 9.80 -16.52 18.21
C LEU A 3 10.42 -15.16 18.55
N LEU A 4 10.62 -14.31 17.55
CA LEU A 4 10.99 -12.93 17.79
C LEU A 4 9.87 -12.30 18.63
N GLN A 5 10.19 -11.91 19.86
CA GLN A 5 9.21 -11.26 20.73
C GLN A 5 8.93 -9.86 20.20
N LEU A 6 7.66 -9.51 20.10
CA LEU A 6 7.26 -8.13 19.79
C LEU A 6 7.93 -7.18 20.77
N PRO A 7 8.41 -6.01 20.31
CA PRO A 7 8.96 -5.00 21.20
C PRO A 7 7.96 -4.66 22.30
N SER A 8 8.37 -4.73 23.57
CA SER A 8 7.51 -4.40 24.72
C SER A 8 6.84 -3.05 24.58
N GLN A 9 7.59 -2.05 24.08
CA GLN A 9 7.07 -0.71 23.77
C GLN A 9 5.92 -0.70 22.76
N TYR A 10 5.92 -1.63 21.80
CA TYR A 10 4.80 -1.74 20.85
C TYR A 10 3.54 -2.24 21.55
N ILE A 11 3.66 -3.30 22.36
CA ILE A 11 2.56 -3.88 23.14
C ILE A 11 1.97 -2.83 24.09
N GLU A 12 2.81 -2.09 24.82
CA GLU A 12 2.36 -1.01 25.70
C GLU A 12 1.58 0.08 24.94
N ARG A 13 2.08 0.51 23.77
CA ARG A 13 1.39 1.48 22.91
C ARG A 13 0.04 0.97 22.41
N VAL A 14 -0.07 -0.31 22.07
CA VAL A 14 -1.34 -0.93 21.64
C VAL A 14 -2.34 -0.95 22.78
N GLN A 15 -1.92 -1.36 23.99
CA GLN A 15 -2.80 -1.45 25.16
C GLN A 15 -3.32 -0.08 25.66
N GLN A 16 -2.55 0.98 25.44
CA GLN A 16 -2.92 2.35 25.87
C GLN A 16 -3.85 3.09 24.91
N ARG A 17 -4.01 2.57 23.66
CA ARG A 17 -4.83 3.26 22.64
C ARG A 17 -6.28 2.79 22.68
N PRO A 18 -7.24 3.71 22.53
CA PRO A 18 -8.63 3.29 22.31
C PRO A 18 -8.74 2.54 20.98
N SER A 19 -9.57 1.49 20.95
CA SER A 19 -9.88 0.80 19.70
C SER A 19 -10.57 1.76 18.73
N LEU A 20 -10.08 1.80 17.49
CA LEU A 20 -10.69 2.62 16.43
C LEU A 20 -12.15 2.27 16.18
N ALA A 21 -12.54 0.99 16.40
CA ALA A 21 -13.92 0.54 16.25
C ALA A 21 -14.91 1.24 17.19
N LYS A 22 -14.42 1.90 18.26
CA LYS A 22 -15.25 2.67 19.21
C LYS A 22 -15.30 4.16 18.89
N LEU A 23 -14.61 4.61 17.85
CA LEU A 23 -14.49 6.02 17.48
C LEU A 23 -15.30 6.33 16.22
N THR A 24 -15.72 7.58 16.09
CA THR A 24 -16.19 8.09 14.79
C THR A 24 -15.00 8.25 13.83
N PRO A 25 -15.19 8.24 12.50
CA PRO A 25 -14.12 8.49 11.54
C PRO A 25 -13.33 9.78 11.82
N THR A 26 -14.02 10.86 12.16
CA THR A 26 -13.39 12.14 12.52
C THR A 26 -12.49 12.04 13.76
N GLN A 27 -12.94 11.32 14.81
CA GLN A 27 -12.12 11.09 16.00
C GLN A 27 -10.92 10.20 15.69
N ALA A 28 -11.11 9.15 14.87
CA ALA A 28 -10.04 8.25 14.46
C ALA A 28 -8.97 8.98 13.63
N ARG A 29 -9.36 9.85 12.69
CA ARG A 29 -8.44 10.70 11.90
C ARG A 29 -7.66 11.65 12.79
N LYS A 30 -8.33 12.31 13.75
CA LYS A 30 -7.65 13.21 14.71
C LYS A 30 -6.60 12.47 15.52
N LEU A 31 -6.91 11.24 15.98
CA LEU A 31 -5.97 10.41 16.76
C LEU A 31 -4.77 9.94 15.92
N LYS A 32 -4.96 9.70 14.63
CA LYS A 32 -3.94 9.15 13.71
C LYS A 32 -3.22 10.21 12.88
N LYS A 33 -3.62 11.47 12.99
CA LYS A 33 -3.02 12.55 12.23
C LYS A 33 -1.52 12.63 12.52
N LYS A 34 -0.72 12.54 11.46
CA LYS A 34 0.74 12.74 11.52
C LYS A 34 1.05 14.12 10.94
N GLU A 35 1.69 14.95 11.76
CA GLU A 35 2.23 16.22 11.30
C GLU A 35 3.70 16.04 10.93
N ILE A 36 4.08 16.57 9.79
CA ILE A 36 5.48 16.62 9.37
C ILE A 36 5.94 18.07 9.43
N SER A 37 7.04 18.31 10.11
CA SER A 37 7.62 19.66 10.29
C SER A 37 8.30 20.15 9.00
N GLN A 38 8.76 19.22 8.16
CA GLN A 38 9.46 19.54 6.94
C GLN A 38 9.16 18.48 5.87
N ILE A 39 8.60 18.92 4.74
CA ILE A 39 8.33 18.05 3.58
C ILE A 39 9.64 17.69 2.85
N GLN A 40 10.58 18.63 2.75
CA GLN A 40 11.83 18.41 2.03
C GLN A 40 12.74 17.43 2.77
N SER A 41 13.39 16.58 2.00
CA SER A 41 14.37 15.62 2.51
C SER A 41 15.76 15.91 1.93
N PRO A 42 16.81 16.03 2.76
CA PRO A 42 18.16 16.32 2.29
C PRO A 42 18.77 15.20 1.42
N VAL A 43 18.19 13.99 1.47
CA VAL A 43 18.67 12.84 0.69
C VAL A 43 18.06 12.78 -0.71
N LEU A 44 16.97 13.53 -0.98
CA LEU A 44 16.30 13.61 -2.27
C LEU A 44 16.63 14.91 -3.00
N GLN A 45 16.41 14.95 -4.30
CA GLN A 45 16.52 16.18 -5.11
C GLN A 45 15.41 17.16 -4.74
N PHE A 46 14.19 16.66 -4.63
CA PHE A 46 13.05 17.41 -4.11
C PHE A 46 11.94 16.47 -3.61
N VAL A 47 11.08 17.03 -2.77
CA VAL A 47 9.76 16.50 -2.44
C VAL A 47 8.76 17.63 -2.72
N LYS A 48 7.73 17.36 -3.54
CA LYS A 48 6.81 18.41 -3.99
C LYS A 48 5.38 17.89 -4.09
N ASP A 49 4.45 18.64 -3.51
CA ASP A 49 3.01 18.40 -3.68
C ASP A 49 2.52 19.01 -4.99
N HIS A 50 1.63 18.27 -5.66
CA HIS A 50 1.02 18.66 -6.91
C HIS A 50 -0.47 18.31 -6.87
N SER A 51 -1.32 19.24 -7.35
CA SER A 51 -2.77 19.01 -7.43
C SER A 51 -3.12 18.43 -8.79
N ILE A 52 -3.88 17.33 -8.81
CA ILE A 52 -4.34 16.69 -10.04
C ILE A 52 -5.85 16.57 -10.06
N LYS A 53 -6.44 16.64 -11.25
CA LYS A 53 -7.89 16.60 -11.45
C LYS A 53 -8.36 15.17 -11.68
N MET A 54 -9.40 14.77 -10.96
CA MET A 54 -10.05 13.45 -11.07
C MET A 54 -11.15 13.46 -12.12
N ARG A 55 -11.61 12.28 -12.54
CA ARG A 55 -12.67 12.08 -13.55
C ARG A 55 -13.98 12.77 -13.24
N ASP A 56 -14.30 12.98 -11.97
CA ASP A 56 -15.51 13.66 -11.48
C ASP A 56 -15.32 15.18 -11.31
N GLY A 57 -14.15 15.70 -11.67
CA GLY A 57 -13.81 17.12 -11.60
C GLY A 57 -13.23 17.57 -10.25
N ALA A 58 -13.22 16.73 -9.22
CA ALA A 58 -12.52 17.03 -7.96
C ALA A 58 -11.00 17.09 -8.15
N ASN A 59 -10.32 17.76 -7.22
CA ASN A 59 -8.87 17.74 -7.17
C ASN A 59 -8.40 16.95 -5.96
N ILE A 60 -7.34 16.16 -6.15
CA ILE A 60 -6.61 15.52 -5.05
C ILE A 60 -5.13 15.95 -5.11
N THR A 61 -4.41 15.71 -4.02
CA THR A 61 -2.98 15.97 -3.94
C THR A 61 -2.20 14.68 -4.24
N ILE A 62 -1.14 14.81 -5.01
CA ILE A 62 -0.07 13.80 -5.07
C ILE A 62 1.22 14.42 -4.56
N ARG A 63 2.06 13.62 -3.89
CA ARG A 63 3.39 14.04 -3.46
C ARG A 63 4.46 13.28 -4.22
N ILE A 64 5.33 14.03 -4.90
CA ILE A 64 6.38 13.50 -5.76
C ILE A 64 7.71 13.56 -5.00
N TYR A 65 8.38 12.41 -4.86
CA TYR A 65 9.69 12.24 -4.26
C TYR A 65 10.69 11.87 -5.34
N ARG A 66 11.67 12.74 -5.60
CA ARG A 66 12.65 12.51 -6.66
C ARG A 66 14.04 12.29 -6.08
N PRO A 67 14.72 11.18 -6.43
CA PRO A 67 16.14 10.95 -6.12
C PRO A 67 17.08 11.98 -6.77
N LYS A 68 18.25 12.17 -6.17
CA LYS A 68 19.32 13.06 -6.69
C LYS A 68 20.02 12.40 -7.87
N THR A 69 19.46 12.55 -9.06
CA THR A 69 20.09 12.06 -10.31
C THR A 69 19.56 12.79 -11.53
N MET A 70 20.37 12.85 -12.58
CA MET A 70 19.98 13.39 -13.88
C MET A 70 19.43 12.31 -14.83
N ARG A 71 19.50 11.02 -14.43
CA ARG A 71 18.93 9.93 -15.25
C ARG A 71 17.40 9.99 -15.27
N GLN A 72 16.82 9.43 -16.33
CA GLN A 72 15.40 9.04 -16.31
C GLN A 72 15.24 7.85 -15.36
N LEU A 73 14.22 7.89 -14.52
CA LEU A 73 13.98 6.90 -13.48
C LEU A 73 12.65 6.20 -13.68
N PRO A 74 12.53 4.94 -13.23
CA PRO A 74 11.23 4.30 -13.07
C PRO A 74 10.40 4.97 -11.96
N ILE A 75 9.10 4.71 -11.96
CA ILE A 75 8.14 5.31 -11.02
C ILE A 75 7.51 4.23 -10.15
N ILE A 76 7.37 4.50 -8.85
CA ILE A 76 6.49 3.78 -7.93
C ILE A 76 5.33 4.72 -7.58
N ILE A 77 4.09 4.33 -7.86
CA ILE A 77 2.90 5.02 -7.36
C ILE A 77 2.52 4.34 -6.04
N TYR A 78 2.50 5.12 -4.96
CA TYR A 78 2.27 4.61 -3.62
C TYR A 78 0.91 5.06 -3.07
N TYR A 79 0.10 4.10 -2.63
CA TYR A 79 -1.17 4.31 -1.96
C TYR A 79 -1.01 4.01 -0.48
N HIS A 80 -1.33 4.98 0.38
CA HIS A 80 -1.18 4.82 1.82
C HIS A 80 -2.24 3.89 2.43
N GLY A 81 -1.91 3.26 3.56
CA GLY A 81 -2.84 2.48 4.36
C GLY A 81 -3.78 3.34 5.20
N GLY A 82 -4.61 2.67 6.01
CA GLY A 82 -5.56 3.33 6.90
C GLY A 82 -7.00 2.93 6.67
N GLY A 83 -7.25 1.73 6.14
CA GLY A 83 -8.59 1.17 5.96
C GLY A 83 -9.51 2.04 5.12
N TRP A 84 -8.97 2.79 4.17
CA TRP A 84 -9.67 3.77 3.31
C TRP A 84 -10.37 4.91 4.09
N VAL A 85 -10.23 4.99 5.41
CA VAL A 85 -10.96 5.90 6.30
C VAL A 85 -10.05 6.92 6.99
N ILE A 86 -8.82 6.53 7.30
CA ILE A 86 -7.86 7.34 8.06
C ILE A 86 -6.54 7.49 7.32
N ASN A 87 -5.62 8.27 7.88
CA ASN A 87 -4.30 8.58 7.35
C ASN A 87 -4.35 9.51 6.11
N ASP A 88 -3.18 9.86 5.63
CA ASP A 88 -2.91 10.71 4.47
C ASP A 88 -1.47 10.48 3.98
N ILE A 89 -1.04 11.23 2.97
CA ILE A 89 0.33 11.17 2.42
C ILE A 89 1.43 11.52 3.45
N ASN A 90 1.10 12.15 4.60
CA ASN A 90 2.07 12.43 5.65
C ASN A 90 2.39 11.17 6.45
N THR A 91 1.43 10.27 6.60
CA THR A 91 1.61 9.00 7.34
C THR A 91 2.70 8.14 6.72
N SER A 92 2.75 8.06 5.40
CA SER A 92 3.74 7.28 4.62
C SER A 92 4.96 8.08 4.17
N HIS A 93 5.08 9.37 4.57
CA HIS A 93 6.12 10.27 4.07
C HIS A 93 7.53 9.69 4.21
N GLU A 94 7.92 9.25 5.42
CA GLU A 94 9.25 8.72 5.68
C GLU A 94 9.54 7.44 4.90
N SER A 95 8.54 6.55 4.79
CA SER A 95 8.65 5.32 4.01
C SER A 95 8.82 5.63 2.52
N CYS A 96 8.10 6.63 1.98
CA CYS A 96 8.25 7.08 0.59
C CYS A 96 9.62 7.72 0.33
N VAL A 97 10.18 8.49 1.29
CA VAL A 97 11.55 9.03 1.19
C VAL A 97 12.56 7.89 1.10
N GLN A 98 12.46 6.89 1.99
CA GLN A 98 13.37 5.74 2.01
C GLN A 98 13.23 4.88 0.75
N LEU A 99 12.00 4.62 0.30
CA LEU A 99 11.75 3.93 -0.97
C LEU A 99 12.41 4.67 -2.13
N ALA A 100 12.13 5.97 -2.31
CA ALA A 100 12.69 6.75 -3.40
C ALA A 100 14.23 6.71 -3.40
N GLN A 101 14.84 6.87 -2.21
CA GLN A 101 16.28 6.88 -2.08
C GLN A 101 16.93 5.53 -2.38
N LYS A 102 16.37 4.45 -1.82
CA LYS A 102 17.00 3.11 -1.85
C LYS A 102 16.74 2.36 -3.14
N THR A 103 15.56 2.54 -3.74
CA THR A 103 15.22 1.89 -5.00
C THR A 103 15.63 2.69 -6.22
N GLU A 104 16.07 3.95 -6.05
CA GLU A 104 16.34 4.90 -7.13
C GLU A 104 15.11 5.13 -8.05
N HIS A 105 13.89 5.07 -7.51
CA HIS A 105 12.63 5.35 -8.21
C HIS A 105 12.10 6.75 -7.84
N ILE A 106 11.39 7.37 -8.76
CA ILE A 106 10.47 8.45 -8.42
C ILE A 106 9.30 7.82 -7.67
N VAL A 107 9.01 8.27 -6.45
CA VAL A 107 7.82 7.83 -5.74
C VAL A 107 6.74 8.90 -5.87
N VAL A 108 5.52 8.50 -6.24
CA VAL A 108 4.34 9.35 -6.33
C VAL A 108 3.32 8.85 -5.31
N SER A 109 3.24 9.49 -4.15
CA SER A 109 2.27 9.15 -3.10
C SER A 109 0.95 9.87 -3.35
N VAL A 110 -0.16 9.14 -3.27
CA VAL A 110 -1.50 9.61 -3.66
C VAL A 110 -2.35 9.85 -2.42
N ASP A 111 -2.86 11.08 -2.27
CA ASP A 111 -3.80 11.50 -1.22
C ASP A 111 -5.24 11.28 -1.69
N TYR A 112 -5.63 10.03 -1.86
CA TYR A 112 -6.96 9.64 -2.33
C TYR A 112 -8.05 10.00 -1.31
N ARG A 113 -9.25 10.32 -1.79
CA ARG A 113 -10.38 10.68 -0.94
C ARG A 113 -10.83 9.51 -0.06
N LEU A 114 -11.18 9.81 1.19
CA LEU A 114 -11.44 8.83 2.23
C LEU A 114 -12.94 8.59 2.46
N ALA A 115 -13.28 7.36 2.81
CA ALA A 115 -14.58 6.97 3.36
C ALA A 115 -14.72 7.48 4.81
N PRO A 116 -15.94 7.69 5.31
CA PRO A 116 -17.24 7.43 4.70
C PRO A 116 -17.74 8.53 3.76
N GLU A 117 -17.07 9.68 3.68
CA GLU A 117 -17.48 10.78 2.81
C GLU A 117 -17.43 10.37 1.34
N TYR A 118 -16.43 9.55 0.99
CA TYR A 118 -16.20 9.01 -0.35
C TYR A 118 -16.02 7.49 -0.25
N LYS A 119 -17.14 6.76 -0.32
CA LYS A 119 -17.14 5.31 -0.27
C LYS A 119 -16.66 4.69 -1.59
N PHE A 120 -16.46 3.36 -1.60
CA PHE A 120 -16.23 2.61 -2.82
C PHE A 120 -17.29 2.98 -3.90
N PRO A 121 -16.90 3.23 -5.16
CA PRO A 121 -15.56 3.06 -5.70
C PRO A 121 -14.68 4.34 -5.71
N THR A 122 -15.06 5.46 -5.04
CA THR A 122 -14.34 6.74 -5.19
C THR A 122 -12.86 6.66 -4.83
N PRO A 123 -12.40 6.06 -3.69
CA PRO A 123 -10.97 5.95 -3.41
C PRO A 123 -10.20 5.18 -4.47
N LEU A 124 -10.80 4.13 -5.04
CA LEU A 124 -10.22 3.36 -6.15
C LEU A 124 -10.16 4.18 -7.43
N HIS A 125 -11.21 4.96 -7.74
CA HIS A 125 -11.21 5.85 -8.90
C HIS A 125 -10.08 6.89 -8.80
N ASP A 126 -9.90 7.50 -7.63
CA ASP A 126 -8.81 8.44 -7.38
C ASP A 126 -7.43 7.77 -7.56
N ALA A 127 -7.27 6.56 -7.04
CA ALA A 127 -6.04 5.79 -7.19
C ALA A 127 -5.75 5.48 -8.66
N PHE A 128 -6.75 5.06 -9.43
CA PHE A 128 -6.61 4.75 -10.84
C PHE A 128 -6.42 6.01 -11.70
N ASP A 129 -7.11 7.10 -11.41
CA ASP A 129 -6.92 8.38 -12.12
C ASP A 129 -5.51 8.96 -11.86
N ALA A 130 -4.97 8.80 -10.65
CA ALA A 130 -3.59 9.15 -10.36
C ALA A 130 -2.60 8.28 -11.16
N PHE A 131 -2.86 6.97 -11.32
CA PHE A 131 -2.08 6.11 -12.20
C PHE A 131 -2.14 6.61 -13.66
N LEU A 132 -3.32 6.90 -14.18
CA LEU A 132 -3.48 7.45 -15.54
C LEU A 132 -2.76 8.78 -15.71
N TRP A 133 -2.82 9.66 -14.71
CA TRP A 133 -2.10 10.92 -14.73
C TRP A 133 -0.59 10.69 -14.83
N VAL A 134 -0.03 9.76 -14.07
CA VAL A 134 1.40 9.41 -14.14
C VAL A 134 1.76 8.86 -15.52
N VAL A 135 0.94 7.98 -16.10
CA VAL A 135 1.14 7.44 -17.45
C VAL A 135 1.19 8.56 -18.50
N GLN A 136 0.32 9.57 -18.39
CA GLN A 136 0.24 10.69 -19.32
C GLN A 136 1.37 11.72 -19.14
N ASN A 137 1.93 11.81 -17.93
CA ASN A 137 2.93 12.83 -17.56
C ASN A 137 4.35 12.28 -17.37
N ARG A 138 4.67 11.12 -17.96
CA ARG A 138 6.00 10.46 -17.83
C ARG A 138 7.17 11.37 -18.22
N GLU A 139 7.00 12.14 -19.28
CA GLU A 139 8.02 13.08 -19.74
C GLU A 139 8.24 14.22 -18.74
N LEU A 140 7.15 14.80 -18.21
CA LEU A 140 7.20 15.84 -17.17
C LEU A 140 7.90 15.34 -15.91
N LEU A 141 7.67 14.07 -15.55
CA LEU A 141 8.32 13.41 -14.42
C LEU A 141 9.75 12.98 -14.71
N HIS A 142 10.22 13.11 -15.95
CA HIS A 142 11.51 12.62 -16.42
C HIS A 142 11.69 11.13 -16.11
N SER A 143 10.70 10.33 -16.51
CA SER A 143 10.65 8.88 -16.29
C SER A 143 11.19 8.10 -17.48
N ASN A 144 11.75 6.91 -17.22
CA ASN A 144 12.13 5.92 -18.25
C ASN A 144 10.92 5.13 -18.82
N GLY A 145 9.71 5.37 -18.30
CA GLY A 145 8.46 4.75 -18.73
C GLY A 145 8.02 3.51 -17.93
N GLN A 146 8.87 2.95 -17.09
CA GLN A 146 8.50 1.84 -16.20
C GLN A 146 7.70 2.39 -15.00
N ILE A 147 6.54 1.78 -14.72
CA ILE A 147 5.63 2.21 -13.65
C ILE A 147 5.23 0.98 -12.83
N SER A 148 5.51 1.05 -11.54
CA SER A 148 5.06 0.09 -10.54
C SER A 148 4.03 0.71 -9.62
N VAL A 149 3.13 -0.10 -9.07
CA VAL A 149 2.16 0.32 -8.07
C VAL A 149 2.51 -0.30 -6.72
N ALA A 150 2.35 0.44 -5.65
CA ALA A 150 2.70 0.00 -4.30
C ALA A 150 1.70 0.51 -3.27
N GLY A 151 1.58 -0.17 -2.16
CA GLY A 151 0.80 0.34 -1.03
C GLY A 151 0.81 -0.59 0.16
N ASP A 152 0.46 -0.04 1.31
CA ASP A 152 0.35 -0.77 2.57
C ASP A 152 -1.12 -0.95 2.99
N SER A 153 -1.50 -2.13 3.48
CA SER A 153 -2.84 -2.40 4.01
C SER A 153 -3.95 -2.11 2.97
N ALA A 154 -4.86 -1.19 3.26
CA ALA A 154 -5.87 -0.68 2.31
C ALA A 154 -5.23 -0.08 1.04
N GLY A 155 -4.05 0.54 1.16
CA GLY A 155 -3.29 1.01 0.00
C GLY A 155 -2.75 -0.13 -0.86
N GLY A 156 -2.36 -1.26 -0.23
CA GLY A 156 -2.04 -2.50 -0.94
C GLY A 156 -3.24 -3.09 -1.68
N ASN A 157 -4.43 -2.98 -1.09
CA ASN A 157 -5.69 -3.31 -1.77
C ASN A 157 -5.90 -2.43 -3.01
N LEU A 158 -5.76 -1.10 -2.86
CA LEU A 158 -5.89 -0.18 -3.99
C LEU A 158 -4.85 -0.46 -5.08
N ALA A 159 -3.60 -0.77 -4.72
CA ALA A 159 -2.57 -1.13 -5.69
C ALA A 159 -2.95 -2.38 -6.50
N ALA A 160 -3.44 -3.44 -5.84
CA ALA A 160 -3.92 -4.65 -6.51
C ALA A 160 -5.14 -4.37 -7.40
N ALA A 161 -6.11 -3.57 -6.93
CA ALA A 161 -7.28 -3.20 -7.70
C ALA A 161 -6.93 -2.31 -8.90
N VAL A 162 -5.97 -1.39 -8.76
CA VAL A 162 -5.44 -0.60 -9.88
C VAL A 162 -4.76 -1.49 -10.92
N ALA A 163 -4.02 -2.53 -10.49
CA ALA A 163 -3.41 -3.48 -11.43
C ALA A 163 -4.48 -4.30 -12.20
N LEU A 164 -5.58 -4.68 -11.54
CA LEU A 164 -6.73 -5.32 -12.21
C LEU A 164 -7.36 -4.40 -13.26
N LEU A 165 -7.64 -3.15 -12.91
CA LEU A 165 -8.20 -2.16 -13.86
C LEU A 165 -7.24 -1.84 -15.02
N ALA A 166 -5.94 -1.75 -14.75
CA ALA A 166 -4.93 -1.53 -15.79
C ALA A 166 -4.88 -2.71 -16.76
N LYS A 167 -4.93 -3.96 -16.26
CA LYS A 167 -5.04 -5.18 -17.08
C LYS A 167 -6.27 -5.13 -18.00
N GLU A 168 -7.44 -4.79 -17.47
CA GLU A 168 -8.67 -4.69 -18.25
C GLU A 168 -8.57 -3.65 -19.38
N GLN A 169 -7.84 -2.55 -19.14
CA GLN A 169 -7.62 -1.49 -20.11
C GLN A 169 -6.35 -1.69 -20.96
N GLN A 170 -5.67 -2.83 -20.83
CA GLN A 170 -4.42 -3.14 -21.54
C GLN A 170 -3.29 -2.11 -21.30
N LEU A 171 -3.29 -1.51 -20.12
CA LEU A 171 -2.24 -0.59 -19.67
C LEU A 171 -1.16 -1.37 -18.91
N LYS A 172 0.10 -1.09 -19.22
CA LYS A 172 1.22 -1.80 -18.62
C LYS A 172 1.55 -1.25 -17.25
N ILE A 173 1.65 -2.17 -16.27
CA ILE A 173 2.28 -1.98 -14.96
C ILE A 173 3.47 -2.94 -14.91
N SER A 174 4.65 -2.47 -14.54
CA SER A 174 5.88 -3.27 -14.49
C SER A 174 5.89 -4.23 -13.32
N SER A 175 5.45 -3.77 -12.15
CA SER A 175 5.32 -4.62 -10.95
C SER A 175 4.31 -4.05 -9.94
N GLN A 176 3.90 -4.88 -8.99
CA GLN A 176 3.12 -4.43 -7.84
C GLN A 176 3.80 -4.85 -6.53
N ILE A 177 3.78 -3.94 -5.54
CA ILE A 177 4.40 -4.12 -4.22
C ILE A 177 3.31 -3.96 -3.17
N LEU A 178 2.92 -5.06 -2.54
CA LEU A 178 1.78 -5.17 -1.65
C LEU A 178 2.25 -5.44 -0.22
N LEU A 179 2.21 -4.43 0.63
CA LEU A 179 2.67 -4.52 2.01
C LEU A 179 1.49 -4.90 2.91
N TYR A 180 1.49 -6.13 3.44
CA TYR A 180 0.39 -6.68 4.24
C TYR A 180 -1.00 -6.26 3.72
N PRO A 181 -1.30 -6.54 2.45
CA PRO A 181 -2.47 -5.98 1.77
C PRO A 181 -3.78 -6.56 2.30
N VAL A 182 -4.85 -5.75 2.27
CA VAL A 182 -6.21 -6.29 2.35
C VAL A 182 -6.55 -6.91 0.99
N THR A 183 -6.80 -8.23 0.97
CA THR A 183 -7.16 -8.94 -0.27
C THR A 183 -8.53 -9.59 -0.23
N ASN A 184 -9.14 -9.67 0.98
CA ASN A 184 -10.45 -10.26 1.17
C ASN A 184 -11.18 -9.62 2.36
N LEU A 185 -12.37 -9.08 2.16
CA LEU A 185 -13.17 -8.46 3.23
C LEU A 185 -14.18 -9.42 3.89
N GLN A 186 -13.94 -10.73 3.89
CA GLN A 186 -14.82 -11.69 4.56
C GLN A 186 -14.48 -11.93 6.04
N PHE A 187 -13.29 -11.52 6.50
CA PHE A 187 -12.86 -11.55 7.91
C PHE A 187 -12.91 -12.94 8.59
N ASN A 188 -12.68 -14.03 7.84
CA ASN A 188 -12.95 -15.40 8.26
C ASN A 188 -11.75 -16.36 8.17
N THR A 189 -10.53 -15.84 8.01
CA THR A 189 -9.30 -16.67 8.01
C THR A 189 -8.87 -17.05 9.44
N GLN A 190 -7.95 -18.01 9.56
CA GLN A 190 -7.40 -18.41 10.86
C GLN A 190 -6.63 -17.27 11.53
N SER A 191 -5.94 -16.42 10.76
CA SER A 191 -5.25 -15.24 11.30
C SER A 191 -6.22 -14.23 11.94
N TYR A 192 -7.45 -14.11 11.42
CA TYR A 192 -8.51 -13.30 12.05
C TYR A 192 -8.96 -13.85 13.41
N GLU A 193 -8.82 -15.14 13.65
CA GLU A 193 -9.10 -15.74 14.97
C GLU A 193 -7.87 -15.66 15.89
N ALA A 194 -6.68 -16.02 15.37
CA ALA A 194 -5.45 -16.08 16.15
C ALA A 194 -4.97 -14.69 16.62
N TYR A 195 -5.11 -13.67 15.78
CA TYR A 195 -4.63 -12.31 16.04
C TYR A 195 -5.75 -11.29 16.18
N GLN A 196 -6.96 -11.73 16.55
CA GLN A 196 -8.18 -10.92 16.61
C GLN A 196 -8.06 -9.63 17.43
N SER A 197 -7.15 -9.59 18.41
CA SER A 197 -6.91 -8.42 19.25
C SER A 197 -5.52 -8.41 19.88
N GLY A 198 -5.01 -7.19 20.21
CA GLY A 198 -3.75 -7.05 20.96
C GLY A 198 -2.49 -6.96 20.09
N TYR A 199 -2.60 -7.07 18.76
CA TYR A 199 -1.50 -7.01 17.82
C TYR A 199 -1.51 -5.74 16.95
N GLY A 200 -2.33 -4.74 17.29
CA GLY A 200 -2.36 -3.42 16.66
C GLY A 200 -3.49 -3.23 15.67
N LEU A 201 -3.74 -4.19 14.79
CA LEU A 201 -4.94 -4.23 13.95
C LEU A 201 -5.86 -5.34 14.46
N ASP A 202 -7.01 -4.95 15.00
CA ASP A 202 -7.98 -5.90 15.52
C ASP A 202 -9.03 -6.26 14.46
N ARG A 203 -9.63 -7.46 14.57
CA ARG A 203 -10.73 -7.93 13.72
C ARG A 203 -11.91 -6.94 13.69
N GLU A 204 -12.30 -6.40 14.84
CA GLU A 204 -13.41 -5.44 14.93
C GLU A 204 -13.08 -4.09 14.26
N VAL A 205 -11.80 -3.72 14.25
CA VAL A 205 -11.33 -2.54 13.50
C VAL A 205 -11.43 -2.78 12.00
N MET A 206 -11.09 -3.98 11.51
CA MET A 206 -11.27 -4.31 10.09
C MET A 206 -12.74 -4.30 9.66
N LYS A 207 -13.65 -4.85 10.48
CA LYS A 207 -15.10 -4.77 10.23
C LYS A 207 -15.59 -3.32 10.21
N TRP A 208 -15.07 -2.49 11.12
CA TRP A 208 -15.38 -1.06 11.17
C TRP A 208 -14.92 -0.34 9.88
N PHE A 209 -13.72 -0.60 9.38
CA PHE A 209 -13.24 -0.09 8.12
C PHE A 209 -14.12 -0.51 6.95
N GLY A 210 -14.41 -1.81 6.81
CA GLY A 210 -15.28 -2.34 5.77
C GLY A 210 -16.65 -1.65 5.75
N LYS A 211 -17.30 -1.53 6.91
CA LYS A 211 -18.60 -0.85 7.06
C LYS A 211 -18.59 0.60 6.57
N HIS A 212 -17.47 1.32 6.75
CA HIS A 212 -17.37 2.71 6.30
C HIS A 212 -17.00 2.80 4.82
N TYR A 213 -16.24 1.84 4.28
CA TYR A 213 -15.73 1.85 2.92
C TYR A 213 -16.76 1.45 1.86
N ILE A 214 -17.53 0.38 2.10
CA ILE A 214 -18.50 -0.15 1.14
C ILE A 214 -19.88 0.52 1.28
N ASN A 215 -20.67 0.44 0.19
CA ASN A 215 -22.07 0.93 0.19
C ASN A 215 -23.05 -0.17 0.57
N ASP A 216 -22.83 -1.37 0.05
CA ASP A 216 -23.71 -2.53 0.20
C ASP A 216 -22.91 -3.76 0.66
N VAL A 217 -23.60 -4.72 1.25
CA VAL A 217 -23.00 -6.01 1.66
C VAL A 217 -22.48 -6.81 0.46
N ASP A 218 -23.06 -6.65 -0.71
CA ASP A 218 -22.62 -7.31 -1.94
C ASP A 218 -21.24 -6.80 -2.40
N ASP A 219 -20.86 -5.58 -2.06
CA ASP A 219 -19.53 -5.02 -2.35
C ASP A 219 -18.39 -5.85 -1.72
N TYR A 220 -18.64 -6.58 -0.60
CA TYR A 220 -17.63 -7.45 0.00
C TYR A 220 -17.12 -8.54 -0.96
N SER A 221 -17.96 -8.97 -1.90
CA SER A 221 -17.63 -10.00 -2.90
C SER A 221 -17.16 -9.39 -4.23
N ASN A 222 -17.10 -8.07 -4.34
CA ASN A 222 -16.61 -7.41 -5.54
C ASN A 222 -15.09 -7.64 -5.68
N PRO A 223 -14.59 -8.13 -6.83
CA PRO A 223 -13.17 -8.40 -7.05
C PRO A 223 -12.26 -7.16 -6.91
N LEU A 224 -12.78 -5.95 -7.10
CA LEU A 224 -12.03 -4.70 -6.89
C LEU A 224 -11.99 -4.27 -5.42
N VAL A 225 -12.82 -4.86 -4.56
CA VAL A 225 -12.80 -4.71 -3.10
C VAL A 225 -12.03 -5.86 -2.45
N SER A 226 -12.24 -7.07 -2.96
CA SER A 226 -11.61 -8.31 -2.51
C SER A 226 -10.81 -8.96 -3.65
N PRO A 227 -9.58 -8.49 -3.95
CA PRO A 227 -8.77 -8.98 -5.08
C PRO A 227 -8.48 -10.48 -5.05
N LEU A 228 -8.56 -11.11 -3.88
CA LEU A 228 -8.48 -12.57 -3.75
C LEU A 228 -9.57 -13.28 -4.56
N LEU A 229 -10.68 -12.63 -4.89
CA LEU A 229 -11.78 -13.19 -5.69
C LEU A 229 -11.64 -12.92 -7.21
N ALA A 230 -10.70 -12.04 -7.61
CA ALA A 230 -10.51 -11.64 -9.00
C ALA A 230 -9.86 -12.73 -9.86
N ASP A 231 -9.99 -12.63 -11.19
CA ASP A 231 -9.07 -13.29 -12.12
C ASP A 231 -7.73 -12.54 -12.13
N VAL A 232 -6.69 -13.20 -11.62
CA VAL A 232 -5.35 -12.63 -11.43
C VAL A 232 -4.36 -13.04 -12.53
N ALA A 233 -4.77 -13.80 -13.54
CA ALA A 233 -3.92 -14.15 -14.67
C ALA A 233 -3.39 -12.89 -15.38
N ASN A 234 -2.14 -12.91 -15.80
CA ASN A 234 -1.47 -11.79 -16.47
C ASN A 234 -1.36 -10.49 -15.64
N LEU A 235 -1.49 -10.55 -14.31
CA LEU A 235 -1.08 -9.46 -13.45
C LEU A 235 0.45 -9.30 -13.47
N PRO A 236 0.99 -8.11 -13.15
CA PRO A 236 2.44 -7.89 -13.15
C PRO A 236 3.15 -8.70 -12.05
N SER A 237 4.45 -8.90 -12.22
CA SER A 237 5.31 -9.47 -11.16
C SER A 237 5.02 -8.81 -9.83
N THR A 238 4.89 -9.61 -8.76
CA THR A 238 4.33 -9.16 -7.50
C THR A 238 5.25 -9.44 -6.32
N PHE A 239 5.55 -8.40 -5.54
CA PHE A 239 6.17 -8.54 -4.22
C PHE A 239 5.11 -8.40 -3.15
N ILE A 240 4.98 -9.39 -2.27
CA ILE A 240 4.01 -9.37 -1.16
C ILE A 240 4.74 -9.49 0.17
N VAL A 241 4.39 -8.63 1.12
CA VAL A 241 4.77 -8.80 2.53
C VAL A 241 3.57 -9.30 3.31
N ALA A 242 3.74 -10.40 4.06
CA ALA A 242 2.78 -10.89 5.05
C ALA A 242 3.39 -10.74 6.45
N ALA A 243 2.87 -9.86 7.29
CA ALA A 243 3.33 -9.70 8.66
C ALA A 243 2.84 -10.86 9.52
N GLN A 244 3.71 -11.45 10.35
CA GLN A 244 3.38 -12.66 11.11
C GLN A 244 2.20 -12.47 12.07
N TYR A 245 2.20 -11.38 12.83
CA TYR A 245 1.18 -11.10 13.85
C TYR A 245 0.15 -10.10 13.29
N ASP A 246 -0.59 -10.54 12.26
CA ASP A 246 -1.54 -9.70 11.55
C ASP A 246 -2.82 -10.49 11.22
N VAL A 247 -3.98 -9.92 11.41
CA VAL A 247 -5.26 -10.51 10.98
C VAL A 247 -5.30 -10.73 9.47
N LEU A 248 -4.54 -9.95 8.68
CA LEU A 248 -4.46 -10.03 7.22
C LEU A 248 -3.43 -11.06 6.71
N HIS A 249 -2.69 -11.73 7.61
CA HIS A 249 -1.61 -12.65 7.23
C HIS A 249 -2.07 -13.70 6.21
N ASP A 250 -3.11 -14.47 6.55
CA ASP A 250 -3.52 -15.62 5.74
C ASP A 250 -4.09 -15.21 4.39
N GLU A 251 -4.81 -14.09 4.31
CA GLU A 251 -5.34 -13.60 3.04
C GLU A 251 -4.24 -13.06 2.12
N ALA A 252 -3.18 -12.46 2.67
CA ALA A 252 -2.00 -12.05 1.90
C ALA A 252 -1.24 -13.26 1.34
N VAL A 253 -1.05 -14.31 2.15
CA VAL A 253 -0.44 -15.58 1.72
C VAL A 253 -1.31 -16.28 0.67
N ALA A 254 -2.62 -16.33 0.88
CA ALA A 254 -3.55 -16.93 -0.09
C ALA A 254 -3.55 -16.18 -1.44
N PHE A 255 -3.42 -14.85 -1.41
CA PHE A 255 -3.31 -14.05 -2.63
C PHE A 255 -2.00 -14.34 -3.38
N ALA A 256 -0.87 -14.46 -2.67
CA ALA A 256 0.41 -14.85 -3.24
C ALA A 256 0.32 -16.22 -3.94
N GLU A 257 -0.31 -17.20 -3.29
CA GLU A 257 -0.49 -18.53 -3.87
C GLU A 257 -1.41 -18.51 -5.09
N LYS A 258 -2.51 -17.76 -5.04
CA LYS A 258 -3.41 -17.59 -6.19
C LYS A 258 -2.68 -16.99 -7.40
N LEU A 259 -1.83 -16.00 -7.18
CA LEU A 259 -1.01 -15.41 -8.24
C LEU A 259 -0.05 -16.44 -8.86
N ARG A 260 0.66 -17.24 -8.03
CA ARG A 260 1.57 -18.30 -8.50
C ARG A 260 0.87 -19.35 -9.33
N VAL A 261 -0.29 -19.84 -8.86
CA VAL A 261 -1.11 -20.81 -9.60
C VAL A 261 -1.59 -20.25 -10.94
N SER A 262 -1.73 -18.93 -11.03
CA SER A 262 -2.08 -18.21 -12.27
C SER A 262 -0.87 -17.84 -13.14
N ASN A 263 0.33 -18.41 -12.87
CA ASN A 263 1.60 -18.15 -13.56
C ASN A 263 2.07 -16.68 -13.50
N VAL A 264 1.74 -15.98 -12.43
CA VAL A 264 2.32 -14.67 -12.11
C VAL A 264 3.58 -14.89 -11.28
N ASP A 265 4.66 -14.17 -11.61
CA ASP A 265 5.89 -14.19 -10.82
C ASP A 265 5.66 -13.50 -9.47
N VAL A 266 5.92 -14.22 -8.35
CA VAL A 266 5.61 -13.74 -6.99
C VAL A 266 6.76 -14.00 -6.03
N GLU A 267 7.25 -12.93 -5.42
CA GLU A 267 8.09 -12.98 -4.23
C GLU A 267 7.24 -12.70 -2.98
N LEU A 268 7.05 -13.70 -2.13
CA LEU A 268 6.39 -13.56 -0.82
C LEU A 268 7.45 -13.42 0.27
N HIS A 269 7.41 -12.31 0.99
CA HIS A 269 8.19 -12.07 2.19
C HIS A 269 7.29 -12.22 3.44
N GLU A 270 7.32 -13.40 4.05
CA GLU A 270 6.76 -13.57 5.38
C GLU A 270 7.67 -12.84 6.38
N ALA A 271 7.15 -11.80 7.02
CA ALA A 271 7.90 -10.94 7.93
C ALA A 271 7.78 -11.44 9.38
N PRO A 272 8.69 -12.32 9.84
CA PRO A 272 8.59 -12.95 11.14
C PRO A 272 8.76 -11.94 12.27
N GLY A 273 7.96 -12.08 13.34
CA GLY A 273 8.01 -11.18 14.49
C GLY A 273 7.38 -9.82 14.26
N LEU A 274 6.86 -9.53 13.07
CA LEU A 274 6.31 -8.22 12.73
C LEU A 274 4.78 -8.20 12.77
N VAL A 275 4.27 -7.00 12.90
CA VAL A 275 2.85 -6.69 13.06
C VAL A 275 2.35 -5.85 11.90
N HIS A 276 1.02 -5.73 11.77
CA HIS A 276 0.41 -4.80 10.83
C HIS A 276 0.94 -3.38 10.97
N SER A 277 1.10 -2.68 9.85
CA SER A 277 1.57 -1.29 9.76
C SER A 277 3.00 -1.04 10.32
N TYR A 278 3.84 -2.07 10.46
CA TYR A 278 5.22 -1.86 10.89
C TYR A 278 5.98 -0.93 9.91
N PHE A 279 5.72 -1.04 8.62
CA PHE A 279 6.43 -0.32 7.55
C PHE A 279 6.29 1.22 7.62
N THR A 280 5.27 1.72 8.29
CA THR A 280 5.05 3.17 8.52
C THR A 280 5.36 3.62 9.94
N ASN A 281 5.87 2.71 10.79
CA ASN A 281 6.19 2.98 12.19
C ASN A 281 7.72 3.02 12.41
N ASN A 282 8.34 4.04 11.85
CA ASN A 282 9.80 4.22 11.82
C ASN A 282 10.45 4.32 13.22
N ASP A 283 9.71 4.74 14.23
CA ASP A 283 10.22 4.85 15.61
C ASP A 283 10.57 3.48 16.20
N LEU A 284 9.81 2.43 15.86
CA LEU A 284 9.92 1.12 16.48
C LEU A 284 10.54 0.05 15.58
N PHE A 285 10.40 0.19 14.25
CA PHE A 285 10.76 -0.87 13.29
C PHE A 285 11.75 -0.40 12.22
N LYS A 286 12.64 0.55 12.56
CA LYS A 286 13.58 1.17 11.61
C LYS A 286 14.44 0.14 10.85
N HIS A 287 14.94 -0.89 11.53
CA HIS A 287 15.79 -1.91 10.93
C HIS A 287 15.00 -2.84 10.02
N GLU A 288 13.82 -3.24 10.46
CA GLU A 288 12.91 -4.12 9.72
C GLU A 288 12.36 -3.43 8.47
N ILE A 289 12.07 -2.13 8.57
CA ILE A 289 11.69 -1.30 7.41
C ILE A 289 12.83 -1.25 6.40
N ALA A 290 14.05 -0.96 6.84
CA ALA A 290 15.21 -0.91 5.96
C ALA A 290 15.44 -2.25 5.26
N ALA A 291 15.37 -3.37 6.01
CA ALA A 291 15.52 -4.71 5.44
C ALA A 291 14.41 -5.05 4.41
N THR A 292 13.17 -4.61 4.68
CA THR A 292 12.05 -4.78 3.73
C THR A 292 12.29 -3.95 2.46
N ILE A 293 12.75 -2.70 2.60
CA ILE A 293 13.06 -1.84 1.45
C ILE A 293 14.21 -2.41 0.62
N ASP A 294 15.24 -2.99 1.24
CA ASP A 294 16.34 -3.65 0.51
C ASP A 294 15.83 -4.85 -0.31
N LYS A 295 14.87 -5.63 0.21
CA LYS A 295 14.21 -6.70 -0.56
C LYS A 295 13.38 -6.16 -1.72
N ILE A 296 12.61 -5.09 -1.50
CA ILE A 296 11.85 -4.41 -2.54
C ILE A 296 12.79 -3.91 -3.65
N ALA A 297 13.92 -3.30 -3.28
CA ALA A 297 14.91 -2.82 -4.24
C ALA A 297 15.48 -3.96 -5.09
N ASN A 298 15.81 -5.10 -4.48
CA ASN A 298 16.28 -6.28 -5.21
C ASN A 298 15.22 -6.85 -6.15
N PHE A 299 13.96 -6.96 -5.69
CA PHE A 299 12.83 -7.40 -6.51
C PHE A 299 12.64 -6.49 -7.74
N LEU A 300 12.60 -5.19 -7.55
CA LEU A 300 12.46 -4.21 -8.63
C LEU A 300 13.61 -4.31 -9.63
N TYR A 301 14.85 -4.38 -9.15
CA TYR A 301 16.03 -4.53 -9.99
C TYR A 301 15.94 -5.79 -10.86
N MET A 302 15.56 -6.93 -10.29
CA MET A 302 15.42 -8.19 -11.04
C MET A 302 14.30 -8.09 -12.09
N THR A 303 13.14 -7.53 -11.74
CA THR A 303 12.00 -7.36 -12.66
C THR A 303 12.36 -6.47 -13.85
N GLU A 304 13.07 -5.36 -13.61
CA GLU A 304 13.52 -4.44 -14.66
C GLU A 304 14.50 -5.10 -15.63
N GLN A 305 15.44 -5.94 -15.13
CA GLN A 305 16.38 -6.67 -15.98
C GLN A 305 15.70 -7.71 -16.90
N TYR A 306 14.61 -8.33 -16.43
CA TYR A 306 13.83 -9.27 -17.26
C TYR A 306 13.09 -8.55 -18.38
N GLU A 307 12.49 -7.39 -18.11
CA GLU A 307 11.80 -6.58 -19.13
C GLU A 307 12.75 -6.14 -20.27
N HIS A 308 13.99 -5.77 -19.94
CA HIS A 308 15.00 -5.38 -20.95
C HIS A 308 15.50 -6.54 -21.81
N LYS A 309 15.42 -7.79 -21.36
CA LYS A 309 15.86 -8.97 -22.12
C LYS A 309 14.75 -9.57 -22.99
N GLY A 310 13.50 -9.21 -22.75
CA GLY A 310 12.34 -9.70 -23.51
C GLY A 310 11.80 -8.73 -24.57
N ALA A 311 12.38 -7.54 -24.65
CA ALA A 311 12.10 -6.52 -25.66
C ALA A 311 13.15 -6.57 -26.78
#